data_13fd1708a8e0f70c5edbaad144837d6c
#
_entry.id   13fd1708a8e0f70c5edbaad144837d6c
#
_cell.length_a   1.000
_cell.length_b   1.000
_cell.length_c   1.000
_cell.angle_alpha   90.00
_cell.angle_beta   90.00
_cell.angle_gamma   90.00
#
_symmetry.space_group_name_H-M   'P 1'
#
loop_
_entity.id
_entity.type
_entity.pdbx_description
1 polymer ?
#
loop_
_entity_poly.entity_id
_entity_poly.type
_entity_poly.pdbx_seq_one_letter_code
_entity_poly.pdbx_strand_id
1 'polypeptide(L)'
;MASQVSPGVVIRERDLSNAVVVGSSALRGAISSSFRKGPVGKIVQISSERELIDIFGAPSEANAGDWLVASEFLRYGGTLAVVRAATGVLNATLSGTGVLIGSEEAFDAGVTSEKFAARDAGSDGNNLRVVIVDKVADAKMTKAGHGLAVGGTVNDGANDHEVTVVIDANTVGIKEGAAPAVTGNSFTKSAFTNSDWNALPIGSTGLTYKAIAPRPNTSAFASERYLSGDEVHVAVIDETSNTIIERSTYLSKLSDAKTPEGASAYWKDYLNEFSAYVYAGQGLSSSEFSTLGEDPGSAAASYGATAASPLVIAYIKSTAGGPLSGGTDDYAYTSGEVQAGYDLFLDTEETTVDFVLMGGDGANETDTIAKAQAVAAVANSRKDCIAFVSPWSGAQVATSGGAALSPATQLTNTLSFMDNISSSSYVVKDSGLKYTYDRFNDKYRYIGTNGDVAGLCVSTSAILDDWFSPAGVSRGGLQNVVKL
;
A
#
# COMPACT_ATOMS: atom_id res chain seq x y z
N MET A 1 -23.49 -11.22 -16.37
CA MET A 1 -23.70 -9.82 -16.82
C MET A 1 -23.72 -9.81 -18.32
N ALA A 2 -24.63 -9.08 -18.94
CA ALA A 2 -24.77 -9.08 -20.39
C ALA A 2 -23.60 -8.35 -21.05
N SER A 3 -22.92 -9.00 -22.00
CA SER A 3 -21.86 -8.40 -22.79
C SER A 3 -22.44 -7.34 -23.72
N GLN A 4 -21.84 -6.16 -23.77
CA GLN A 4 -22.22 -5.11 -24.71
C GLN A 4 -21.62 -5.44 -26.08
N VAL A 5 -22.48 -5.72 -27.05
CA VAL A 5 -22.09 -6.18 -28.40
C VAL A 5 -22.01 -5.04 -29.44
N SER A 6 -22.23 -3.80 -29.03
CA SER A 6 -22.16 -2.63 -29.91
C SER A 6 -21.32 -1.48 -29.32
N PRO A 7 -20.77 -0.59 -30.14
CA PRO A 7 -20.02 0.56 -29.65
C PRO A 7 -20.91 1.40 -28.72
N GLY A 8 -20.51 1.50 -27.48
CA GLY A 8 -21.22 2.28 -26.47
C GLY A 8 -20.21 2.86 -25.47
N VAL A 9 -20.62 3.93 -24.81
CA VAL A 9 -19.85 4.51 -23.72
C VAL A 9 -20.09 3.64 -22.48
N VAL A 10 -19.05 2.97 -21.99
CA VAL A 10 -19.10 2.32 -20.68
C VAL A 10 -18.82 3.41 -19.65
N ILE A 11 -19.84 3.88 -18.99
CA ILE A 11 -19.69 4.73 -17.80
C ILE A 11 -19.46 3.78 -16.64
N ARG A 12 -18.25 3.77 -16.09
CA ARG A 12 -17.98 3.16 -14.79
C ARG A 12 -18.23 4.21 -13.73
N GLU A 13 -19.29 4.06 -13.00
CA GLU A 13 -19.46 4.75 -11.73
C GLU A 13 -18.54 4.06 -10.72
N ARG A 14 -17.46 4.72 -10.33
CA ARG A 14 -16.67 4.34 -9.17
C ARG A 14 -17.27 5.10 -7.99
N ASP A 15 -17.93 4.37 -7.11
CA ASP A 15 -18.41 4.94 -5.87
C ASP A 15 -17.18 5.27 -5.00
N LEU A 16 -16.80 6.55 -5.01
CA LEU A 16 -15.76 7.11 -4.14
C LEU A 16 -16.34 7.54 -2.78
N SER A 17 -17.65 7.42 -2.59
CA SER A 17 -18.23 7.60 -1.27
C SER A 17 -17.72 6.47 -0.36
N ASN A 18 -17.25 6.82 0.81
CA ASN A 18 -16.98 5.83 1.86
C ASN A 18 -18.23 4.95 1.98
N ALA A 19 -18.07 3.66 1.78
CA ALA A 19 -19.16 2.71 1.90
C ALA A 19 -19.81 2.92 3.28
N VAL A 20 -20.93 3.63 3.28
CA VAL A 20 -21.76 3.73 4.47
C VAL A 20 -22.28 2.34 4.71
N VAL A 21 -21.76 1.66 5.69
CA VAL A 21 -22.33 0.41 6.19
C VAL A 21 -23.70 0.78 6.76
N VAL A 22 -24.71 0.69 5.91
CA VAL A 22 -26.10 0.83 6.32
C VAL A 22 -26.43 -0.41 7.13
N GLY A 23 -26.35 -0.29 8.46
CA GLY A 23 -26.79 -1.42 9.28
C GLY A 23 -26.43 -1.46 10.76
N SER A 24 -25.73 -0.48 11.31
CA SER A 24 -25.71 -0.36 12.78
C SER A 24 -25.70 1.11 13.17
N SER A 25 -26.49 1.44 14.17
CA SER A 25 -26.40 2.70 14.93
C SER A 25 -25.13 2.74 15.81
N ALA A 26 -24.04 2.11 15.36
CA ALA A 26 -22.79 2.13 16.09
C ALA A 26 -22.21 3.55 16.06
N LEU A 27 -21.97 4.11 17.23
CA LEU A 27 -21.33 5.40 17.39
C LEU A 27 -19.93 5.37 16.77
N ARG A 28 -19.55 6.48 16.14
CA ARG A 28 -18.33 6.59 15.33
C ARG A 28 -17.28 7.42 16.04
N GLY A 29 -16.12 6.81 16.24
CA GLY A 29 -14.92 7.51 16.71
C GLY A 29 -14.13 8.09 15.54
N ALA A 30 -13.30 9.09 15.81
CA ALA A 30 -12.30 9.63 14.89
C ALA A 30 -10.95 9.72 15.57
N ILE A 31 -9.88 9.38 14.86
CA ILE A 31 -8.49 9.48 15.33
C ILE A 31 -7.57 9.87 14.19
N SER A 32 -6.64 10.79 14.46
CA SER A 32 -5.52 11.12 13.58
C SER A 32 -4.21 10.79 14.28
N SER A 33 -3.41 9.91 13.71
CA SER A 33 -2.14 9.50 14.31
C SER A 33 -1.19 8.83 13.31
N SER A 34 0.00 8.45 13.77
CA SER A 34 0.95 7.70 12.97
C SER A 34 0.62 6.21 12.96
N PHE A 35 0.58 5.63 11.77
CA PHE A 35 0.39 4.21 11.56
C PHE A 35 1.46 3.66 10.61
N ARG A 36 1.67 2.34 10.64
CA ARG A 36 2.76 1.69 9.91
C ARG A 36 2.58 1.73 8.40
N LYS A 37 1.37 1.50 7.92
CA LYS A 37 1.00 1.49 6.49
C LYS A 37 -0.37 2.13 6.27
N GLY A 38 -0.91 2.03 5.07
CA GLY A 38 -2.19 2.62 4.70
C GLY A 38 -2.08 4.03 4.13
N PRO A 39 -3.18 4.57 3.58
CA PRO A 39 -3.20 5.87 2.94
C PRO A 39 -2.88 7.00 3.91
N VAL A 40 -2.12 7.98 3.44
CA VAL A 40 -1.72 9.16 4.22
C VAL A 40 -2.70 10.30 3.96
N GLY A 41 -3.13 10.98 5.03
CA GLY A 41 -4.00 12.16 4.90
C GLY A 41 -5.38 11.86 4.32
N LYS A 42 -5.87 10.63 4.43
CA LYS A 42 -7.20 10.21 3.98
C LYS A 42 -7.96 9.54 5.12
N ILE A 43 -9.25 9.84 5.21
CA ILE A 43 -10.14 9.20 6.19
C ILE A 43 -10.47 7.79 5.71
N VAL A 44 -10.20 6.79 6.57
CA VAL A 44 -10.56 5.40 6.33
C VAL A 44 -11.43 4.91 7.48
N GLN A 45 -12.58 4.30 7.15
CA GLN A 45 -13.49 3.74 8.14
C GLN A 45 -13.05 2.32 8.51
N ILE A 46 -12.98 2.05 9.82
CA ILE A 46 -12.55 0.77 10.41
C ILE A 46 -13.64 0.28 11.36
N SER A 47 -14.01 -0.98 11.24
CA SER A 47 -15.06 -1.61 12.05
C SER A 47 -14.54 -2.65 13.04
N SER A 48 -13.28 -3.06 12.91
CA SER A 48 -12.69 -4.09 13.73
C SER A 48 -11.18 -3.95 13.88
N GLU A 49 -10.63 -4.54 14.95
CA GLU A 49 -9.18 -4.61 15.16
C GLU A 49 -8.45 -5.35 14.01
N ARG A 50 -9.11 -6.36 13.41
CA ARG A 50 -8.53 -7.08 12.27
C ARG A 50 -8.38 -6.15 11.05
N GLU A 51 -9.40 -5.38 10.75
CA GLU A 51 -9.38 -4.41 9.67
C GLU A 51 -8.34 -3.31 9.91
N LEU A 52 -8.17 -2.87 11.18
CA LEU A 52 -7.09 -1.96 11.58
C LEU A 52 -5.71 -2.55 11.27
N ILE A 53 -5.50 -3.85 11.53
CA ILE A 53 -4.25 -4.55 11.19
C ILE A 53 -4.08 -4.67 9.67
N ASP A 54 -5.13 -5.06 8.98
CA ASP A 54 -5.07 -5.33 7.54
C ASP A 54 -4.76 -4.05 6.75
N ILE A 55 -5.33 -2.91 7.13
CA ILE A 55 -5.16 -1.61 6.44
C ILE A 55 -3.97 -0.83 6.99
N PHE A 56 -3.84 -0.69 8.32
CA PHE A 56 -2.85 0.20 8.95
C PHE A 56 -1.65 -0.53 9.57
N GLY A 57 -1.64 -1.87 9.48
CA GLY A 57 -0.58 -2.72 10.01
C GLY A 57 -0.68 -2.95 11.51
N ALA A 58 0.07 -3.93 11.99
CA ALA A 58 0.23 -4.16 13.42
C ALA A 58 1.09 -3.03 14.04
N PRO A 59 0.91 -2.73 15.35
CA PRO A 59 1.67 -1.69 16.01
C PRO A 59 3.16 -2.03 16.07
N SER A 60 3.98 -1.02 15.87
CA SER A 60 5.40 -1.05 16.19
C SER A 60 5.65 -0.48 17.58
N GLU A 61 6.89 -0.57 18.07
CA GLU A 61 7.30 0.07 19.31
C GLU A 61 6.99 1.58 19.34
N ALA A 62 7.12 2.24 18.19
CA ALA A 62 7.03 3.68 18.07
C ALA A 62 5.59 4.23 18.07
N ASN A 63 4.62 3.47 17.58
CA ASN A 63 3.22 3.92 17.47
C ASN A 63 2.23 3.10 18.32
N ALA A 64 2.75 2.24 19.21
CA ALA A 64 1.92 1.34 20.00
C ALA A 64 0.87 2.06 20.85
N GLY A 65 1.18 3.25 21.39
CA GLY A 65 0.24 4.02 22.21
C GLY A 65 -1.02 4.41 21.45
N ASP A 66 -0.87 4.99 20.28
CA ASP A 66 -1.98 5.40 19.42
C ASP A 66 -2.78 4.22 18.91
N TRP A 67 -2.06 3.21 18.45
CA TRP A 67 -2.67 1.99 17.89
C TRP A 67 -3.50 1.25 18.95
N LEU A 68 -2.96 1.11 20.16
CA LEU A 68 -3.67 0.44 21.25
C LEU A 68 -4.93 1.20 21.68
N VAL A 69 -4.89 2.53 21.76
CA VAL A 69 -6.08 3.33 22.05
C VAL A 69 -7.15 3.14 20.98
N ALA A 70 -6.78 3.13 19.70
CA ALA A 70 -7.70 2.85 18.60
C ALA A 70 -8.31 1.44 18.69
N SER A 71 -7.48 0.43 18.96
CA SER A 71 -7.91 -0.95 19.14
C SER A 71 -8.85 -1.13 20.34
N GLU A 72 -8.55 -0.47 21.47
CA GLU A 72 -9.42 -0.54 22.65
C GLU A 72 -10.80 0.06 22.37
N PHE A 73 -10.88 1.20 21.67
CA PHE A 73 -12.19 1.77 21.28
C PHE A 73 -13.01 0.79 20.43
N LEU A 74 -12.38 0.16 19.43
CA LEU A 74 -13.05 -0.82 18.55
C LEU A 74 -13.60 -2.03 19.32
N ARG A 75 -12.96 -2.44 20.41
CA ARG A 75 -13.41 -3.58 21.27
C ARG A 75 -14.76 -3.35 21.93
N TYR A 76 -15.15 -2.10 22.14
CA TYR A 76 -16.47 -1.78 22.72
C TYR A 76 -17.58 -1.74 21.65
N GLY A 77 -17.30 -2.06 20.39
CA GLY A 77 -18.27 -2.17 19.31
C GLY A 77 -18.51 -0.88 18.52
N GLY A 78 -17.68 0.15 18.71
CA GLY A 78 -17.69 1.35 17.89
C GLY A 78 -17.05 1.11 16.51
N THR A 79 -17.29 2.02 15.57
CA THR A 79 -16.56 2.15 14.32
C THR A 79 -15.61 3.35 14.42
N LEU A 80 -14.47 3.29 13.73
CA LEU A 80 -13.43 4.31 13.86
C LEU A 80 -13.03 4.88 12.51
N ALA A 81 -13.13 6.18 12.36
CA ALA A 81 -12.55 6.92 11.24
C ALA A 81 -11.09 7.23 11.57
N VAL A 82 -10.17 6.66 10.80
CA VAL A 82 -8.73 6.76 11.03
C VAL A 82 -8.09 7.59 9.94
N VAL A 83 -7.25 8.54 10.34
CA VAL A 83 -6.36 9.29 9.44
C VAL A 83 -4.91 8.98 9.82
N ARG A 84 -4.12 8.55 8.85
CA ARG A 84 -2.67 8.42 9.01
C ARG A 84 -2.03 9.79 8.81
N ALA A 85 -1.53 10.37 9.89
CA ALA A 85 -0.76 11.62 9.90
C ALA A 85 0.71 11.30 9.75
N ALA A 86 1.29 11.58 8.61
CA ALA A 86 2.71 11.41 8.33
C ALA A 86 3.07 12.12 7.02
N THR A 87 4.10 12.95 7.00
CA THR A 87 4.60 13.61 5.77
C THR A 87 6.03 13.18 5.43
N GLY A 88 6.76 12.62 6.37
CA GLY A 88 8.10 12.09 6.18
C GLY A 88 8.16 10.64 5.68
N VAL A 89 7.01 9.97 5.51
CA VAL A 89 6.95 8.62 4.95
C VAL A 89 7.17 8.65 3.45
N LEU A 90 7.87 7.64 2.91
CA LEU A 90 8.08 7.50 1.48
C LEU A 90 7.68 6.08 1.02
N ASN A 91 7.06 6.01 -0.14
CA ASN A 91 6.82 4.75 -0.83
C ASN A 91 8.11 4.24 -1.44
N ALA A 92 8.37 2.95 -1.33
CA ALA A 92 9.49 2.31 -2.02
C ALA A 92 9.25 2.32 -3.54
N THR A 93 10.31 2.55 -4.31
CA THR A 93 10.25 2.65 -5.77
C THR A 93 11.27 1.74 -6.43
N LEU A 94 11.10 1.49 -7.74
CA LEU A 94 12.04 0.69 -8.50
C LEU A 94 13.40 1.40 -8.66
N SER A 95 13.42 2.73 -8.74
CA SER A 95 14.69 3.50 -8.83
C SER A 95 15.45 3.53 -7.49
N GLY A 96 14.78 3.25 -6.39
CA GLY A 96 15.33 3.37 -5.05
C GLY A 96 15.29 4.80 -4.48
N THR A 97 14.74 5.75 -5.21
CA THR A 97 14.50 7.11 -4.72
C THR A 97 13.08 7.18 -4.17
N GLY A 98 12.89 6.96 -2.89
CA GLY A 98 11.55 6.99 -2.28
C GLY A 98 10.78 8.26 -2.62
N VAL A 99 9.47 8.13 -2.77
CA VAL A 99 8.55 9.24 -3.08
C VAL A 99 7.30 9.12 -2.21
N LEU A 100 6.74 10.23 -1.76
CA LEU A 100 5.46 10.19 -1.05
C LEU A 100 4.30 10.11 -2.06
N ILE A 101 3.62 8.97 -2.06
CA ILE A 101 2.35 8.76 -2.75
C ILE A 101 1.30 8.57 -1.64
N GLY A 102 0.68 9.64 -1.20
CA GLY A 102 -0.21 9.62 -0.04
C GLY A 102 -1.49 8.82 -0.28
N SER A 103 -1.99 8.81 -1.52
CA SER A 103 -3.24 8.15 -1.89
C SER A 103 -3.26 7.80 -3.40
N GLU A 104 -4.27 7.04 -3.81
CA GLU A 104 -4.48 6.72 -5.22
C GLU A 104 -4.75 7.99 -6.04
N GLU A 105 -5.51 8.93 -5.49
CA GLU A 105 -5.80 10.21 -6.15
C GLU A 105 -4.53 11.03 -6.38
N ALA A 106 -3.58 11.01 -5.45
CA ALA A 106 -2.28 11.67 -5.61
C ALA A 106 -1.44 10.98 -6.69
N PHE A 107 -1.51 9.65 -6.76
CA PHE A 107 -0.84 8.89 -7.82
C PHE A 107 -1.42 9.23 -9.21
N ASP A 108 -2.74 9.24 -9.34
CA ASP A 108 -3.44 9.57 -10.59
C ASP A 108 -3.19 11.02 -11.03
N ALA A 109 -2.99 11.94 -10.09
CA ALA A 109 -2.57 13.31 -10.35
C ALA A 109 -1.10 13.44 -10.83
N GLY A 110 -0.35 12.33 -10.90
CA GLY A 110 1.00 12.29 -11.45
C GLY A 110 2.08 12.78 -10.51
N VAL A 111 1.96 12.49 -9.21
CA VAL A 111 2.95 12.86 -8.18
C VAL A 111 4.32 12.25 -8.43
N THR A 112 4.41 11.15 -9.19
CA THR A 112 5.66 10.46 -9.47
C THR A 112 5.81 10.07 -10.93
N SER A 113 7.06 9.99 -11.39
CA SER A 113 7.46 9.45 -12.69
C SER A 113 8.03 8.02 -12.59
N GLU A 114 7.96 7.39 -11.43
CA GLU A 114 8.47 6.04 -11.21
C GLU A 114 7.69 4.99 -12.01
N LYS A 115 8.39 3.94 -12.48
CA LYS A 115 7.77 2.83 -13.21
C LYS A 115 6.93 1.95 -12.32
N PHE A 116 7.47 1.64 -11.15
CA PHE A 116 6.78 0.90 -10.10
C PHE A 116 7.06 1.55 -8.76
N ALA A 117 6.03 1.67 -7.97
CA ALA A 117 6.11 2.11 -6.58
C ALA A 117 5.23 1.22 -5.70
N ALA A 118 5.62 1.02 -4.45
CA ALA A 118 4.77 0.35 -3.47
C ALA A 118 3.50 1.20 -3.24
N ARG A 119 2.34 0.57 -3.05
CA ARG A 119 1.09 1.29 -2.72
C ARG A 119 1.16 1.94 -1.35
N ASP A 120 1.64 1.19 -0.36
CA ASP A 120 1.77 1.71 0.99
C ASP A 120 3.10 2.46 1.15
N ALA A 121 3.03 3.66 1.71
CA ALA A 121 4.20 4.39 2.13
C ALA A 121 4.77 3.77 3.41
N GLY A 122 6.07 3.54 3.45
CA GLY A 122 6.77 2.94 4.57
C GLY A 122 7.86 1.98 4.16
N SER A 123 8.62 1.50 5.13
CA SER A 123 9.73 0.57 4.93
C SER A 123 9.31 -0.82 4.46
N ASP A 124 8.06 -1.21 4.67
CA ASP A 124 7.52 -2.51 4.21
C ASP A 124 7.61 -2.67 2.69
N GLY A 125 7.47 -1.57 1.95
CA GLY A 125 7.61 -1.55 0.49
C GLY A 125 9.00 -1.99 0.00
N ASN A 126 10.04 -1.87 0.83
CA ASN A 126 11.41 -2.29 0.47
C ASN A 126 11.55 -3.81 0.38
N ASN A 127 10.59 -4.57 0.90
CA ASN A 127 10.57 -6.02 0.82
C ASN A 127 9.87 -6.54 -0.43
N LEU A 128 9.36 -5.66 -1.27
CA LEU A 128 8.65 -6.03 -2.48
C LEU A 128 9.58 -6.08 -3.68
N ARG A 129 9.41 -7.09 -4.51
CA ARG A 129 10.00 -7.20 -5.85
C ARG A 129 8.90 -7.28 -6.88
N VAL A 130 8.97 -6.44 -7.91
CA VAL A 130 8.11 -6.53 -9.08
C VAL A 130 8.81 -7.32 -10.17
N VAL A 131 8.12 -8.30 -10.72
CA VAL A 131 8.58 -9.10 -11.86
C VAL A 131 7.59 -8.88 -13.00
N ILE A 132 8.06 -8.35 -14.11
CA ILE A 132 7.30 -8.27 -15.36
C ILE A 132 8.01 -9.11 -16.43
N VAL A 133 7.29 -10.04 -17.02
CA VAL A 133 7.88 -11.01 -17.94
C VAL A 133 6.89 -11.40 -19.03
N ASP A 134 7.40 -11.49 -20.26
CA ASP A 134 6.70 -12.02 -21.43
C ASP A 134 7.22 -13.40 -21.84
N LYS A 135 7.08 -13.78 -23.09
CA LYS A 135 7.58 -15.07 -23.61
C LYS A 135 9.13 -15.17 -23.63
N VAL A 136 9.84 -14.11 -23.33
CA VAL A 136 11.28 -13.95 -23.08
C VAL A 136 12.15 -14.10 -24.34
N ALA A 137 11.99 -15.14 -25.12
CA ALA A 137 12.84 -15.41 -26.27
C ALA A 137 12.12 -16.25 -27.32
N ASP A 138 12.55 -16.18 -28.58
CA ASP A 138 12.12 -17.09 -29.67
C ASP A 138 12.96 -18.34 -29.73
N ALA A 139 14.28 -18.17 -29.58
CA ALA A 139 15.27 -19.24 -29.64
C ALA A 139 16.33 -19.04 -28.56
N LYS A 140 17.16 -20.07 -28.37
CA LYS A 140 18.36 -20.00 -27.55
C LYS A 140 19.60 -20.24 -28.35
N MET A 141 20.66 -19.58 -27.92
CA MET A 141 21.99 -19.64 -28.56
C MET A 141 23.00 -20.11 -27.52
N THR A 142 23.80 -21.08 -27.89
CA THR A 142 24.78 -21.71 -26.97
C THR A 142 26.21 -21.53 -27.49
N LYS A 143 27.09 -21.06 -26.60
CA LYS A 143 28.53 -20.96 -26.76
C LYS A 143 29.20 -20.91 -25.40
N ALA A 144 30.19 -21.76 -25.17
CA ALA A 144 30.90 -21.81 -23.90
C ALA A 144 31.57 -20.48 -23.55
N GLY A 145 31.27 -19.97 -22.34
CA GLY A 145 31.85 -18.74 -21.81
C GLY A 145 31.55 -17.49 -22.67
N HIS A 146 30.32 -17.32 -23.12
CA HIS A 146 29.94 -16.26 -24.07
C HIS A 146 30.18 -14.84 -23.56
N GLY A 147 30.10 -14.58 -22.24
CA GLY A 147 30.33 -13.26 -21.64
C GLY A 147 29.39 -12.16 -22.07
N LEU A 148 28.20 -12.51 -22.59
CA LEU A 148 27.18 -11.56 -23.06
C LEU A 148 26.26 -11.12 -21.96
N ALA A 149 25.70 -9.94 -22.14
CA ALA A 149 24.62 -9.39 -21.30
C ALA A 149 23.34 -9.22 -22.11
N VAL A 150 22.21 -9.00 -21.42
CA VAL A 150 20.93 -8.62 -22.05
C VAL A 150 21.13 -7.35 -22.88
N GLY A 151 20.58 -7.33 -24.09
CA GLY A 151 20.78 -6.28 -25.07
C GLY A 151 22.03 -6.44 -25.93
N GLY A 152 22.88 -7.46 -25.64
CA GLY A 152 24.01 -7.82 -26.50
C GLY A 152 23.56 -8.46 -27.81
N THR A 153 24.47 -8.57 -28.78
CA THR A 153 24.18 -9.16 -30.10
C THR A 153 24.95 -10.47 -30.28
N VAL A 154 24.29 -11.47 -30.86
CA VAL A 154 24.87 -12.77 -31.20
C VAL A 154 24.60 -13.09 -32.65
N ASN A 155 25.46 -13.88 -33.27
CA ASN A 155 25.34 -14.32 -34.67
C ASN A 155 25.22 -15.85 -34.75
N ASP A 156 24.24 -16.34 -35.55
CA ASP A 156 24.02 -17.77 -35.78
C ASP A 156 24.81 -18.35 -36.98
N GLY A 157 25.63 -17.51 -37.59
CA GLY A 157 26.37 -17.82 -38.82
C GLY A 157 25.68 -17.23 -40.06
N ALA A 158 24.45 -16.82 -39.98
CA ALA A 158 23.69 -16.23 -41.08
C ALA A 158 23.09 -14.87 -40.70
N ASN A 159 22.57 -14.73 -39.46
CA ASN A 159 21.89 -13.53 -38.99
C ASN A 159 22.38 -13.14 -37.58
N ASP A 160 22.26 -11.87 -37.29
CA ASP A 160 22.49 -11.31 -35.97
C ASP A 160 21.17 -11.21 -35.21
N HIS A 161 21.23 -11.48 -33.90
CA HIS A 161 20.06 -11.51 -33.00
C HIS A 161 20.36 -10.79 -31.70
N GLU A 162 19.36 -10.16 -31.11
CA GLU A 162 19.50 -9.51 -29.82
C GLU A 162 19.29 -10.51 -28.66
N VAL A 163 20.15 -10.44 -27.65
CA VAL A 163 20.02 -11.21 -26.41
C VAL A 163 18.93 -10.59 -25.54
N THR A 164 17.87 -11.34 -25.28
CA THR A 164 16.74 -10.93 -24.42
C THR A 164 16.90 -11.42 -22.99
N VAL A 165 17.57 -12.55 -22.79
CA VAL A 165 17.84 -13.12 -21.47
C VAL A 165 19.17 -13.89 -21.46
N VAL A 166 19.91 -13.81 -20.37
CA VAL A 166 21.06 -14.67 -20.10
C VAL A 166 20.56 -15.83 -19.22
N ILE A 167 20.60 -17.04 -19.75
CA ILE A 167 20.13 -18.26 -19.08
C ILE A 167 21.22 -18.79 -18.14
N ASP A 168 22.44 -18.92 -18.68
CA ASP A 168 23.60 -19.31 -17.90
C ASP A 168 24.89 -18.80 -18.61
N ALA A 169 26.09 -19.19 -18.11
CA ALA A 169 27.37 -18.76 -18.66
C ALA A 169 27.61 -19.22 -20.11
N ASN A 170 26.82 -20.16 -20.62
CA ASN A 170 27.00 -20.78 -21.93
C ASN A 170 25.78 -20.59 -22.85
N THR A 171 24.66 -20.11 -22.34
CA THR A 171 23.37 -20.09 -23.04
C THR A 171 22.66 -18.75 -22.86
N VAL A 172 22.18 -18.16 -23.96
CA VAL A 172 21.35 -16.95 -23.99
C VAL A 172 20.06 -17.22 -24.75
N GLY A 173 18.99 -16.56 -24.34
CA GLY A 173 17.75 -16.46 -25.12
C GLY A 173 17.83 -15.24 -26.04
N ILE A 174 17.26 -15.37 -27.24
CA ILE A 174 17.31 -14.33 -28.27
C ILE A 174 15.94 -14.03 -28.84
N LYS A 175 15.77 -12.81 -29.35
CA LYS A 175 14.73 -12.46 -30.31
C LYS A 175 15.24 -12.74 -31.71
N GLU A 176 14.48 -13.49 -32.51
CA GLU A 176 14.79 -13.70 -33.92
C GLU A 176 14.53 -12.42 -34.73
N GLY A 177 15.46 -12.06 -35.62
CA GLY A 177 15.35 -10.90 -36.48
C GLY A 177 16.72 -10.45 -36.96
N ALA A 178 16.75 -9.54 -37.93
CA ALA A 178 17.99 -8.94 -38.41
C ALA A 178 18.48 -7.89 -37.42
N ALA A 179 19.60 -8.12 -36.77
CA ALA A 179 20.35 -7.13 -36.00
C ALA A 179 21.51 -6.58 -36.85
N PRO A 180 22.16 -5.47 -36.43
CA PRO A 180 23.38 -4.99 -37.08
C PRO A 180 24.47 -6.07 -37.10
N ALA A 181 25.16 -6.21 -38.24
CA ALA A 181 26.14 -7.27 -38.50
C ALA A 181 27.24 -7.28 -37.45
N VAL A 182 27.42 -8.44 -36.78
CA VAL A 182 28.55 -8.73 -35.89
C VAL A 182 29.36 -9.86 -36.50
N THR A 183 30.54 -9.57 -36.94
CA THR A 183 31.46 -10.58 -37.51
C THR A 183 32.14 -11.40 -36.40
N GLY A 184 32.06 -12.72 -36.47
CA GLY A 184 33.02 -13.59 -35.82
C GLY A 184 32.58 -14.44 -34.62
N ASN A 185 31.31 -14.60 -34.31
CA ASN A 185 30.87 -15.40 -33.18
C ASN A 185 29.87 -16.49 -33.59
N SER A 186 30.37 -17.71 -33.87
CA SER A 186 29.49 -18.84 -34.16
C SER A 186 28.86 -19.41 -32.89
N PHE A 187 27.56 -19.18 -32.72
CA PHE A 187 26.75 -19.82 -31.71
C PHE A 187 25.92 -20.95 -32.30
N THR A 188 25.59 -21.94 -31.49
CA THR A 188 24.66 -22.99 -31.89
C THR A 188 23.25 -22.62 -31.51
N LYS A 189 22.38 -22.46 -32.51
CA LYS A 189 20.96 -22.11 -32.32
C LYS A 189 20.12 -23.35 -32.03
N SER A 190 19.18 -23.23 -31.11
CA SER A 190 18.16 -24.25 -30.80
C SER A 190 16.85 -23.58 -30.33
N ALA A 191 15.77 -24.35 -30.29
CA ALA A 191 14.48 -23.82 -29.84
C ALA A 191 14.52 -23.43 -28.38
N PHE A 192 13.94 -22.26 -28.04
CA PHE A 192 13.60 -21.88 -26.67
C PHE A 192 12.24 -22.47 -26.31
N THR A 193 12.24 -23.39 -25.36
CA THR A 193 11.06 -24.20 -25.02
C THR A 193 10.35 -23.69 -23.77
N ASN A 194 9.13 -24.18 -23.52
CA ASN A 194 8.46 -23.93 -22.26
C ASN A 194 9.24 -24.47 -21.04
N SER A 195 10.04 -25.52 -21.24
CA SER A 195 10.92 -26.03 -20.19
C SER A 195 12.02 -25.03 -19.85
N ASP A 196 12.60 -24.36 -20.85
CA ASP A 196 13.61 -23.33 -20.65
C ASP A 196 13.02 -22.14 -19.89
N TRP A 197 11.84 -21.66 -20.33
CA TRP A 197 11.10 -20.58 -19.65
C TRP A 197 10.77 -20.94 -18.19
N ASN A 198 10.28 -22.15 -17.96
CA ASN A 198 9.94 -22.64 -16.62
C ASN A 198 11.15 -22.71 -15.67
N ALA A 199 12.33 -22.90 -16.21
CA ALA A 199 13.57 -23.02 -15.43
C ALA A 199 14.26 -21.69 -15.15
N LEU A 200 13.86 -20.60 -15.81
CA LEU A 200 14.46 -19.28 -15.60
C LEU A 200 14.24 -18.80 -14.16
N PRO A 201 15.32 -18.39 -13.46
CA PRO A 201 15.23 -17.91 -12.09
C PRO A 201 14.65 -16.49 -12.02
N ILE A 202 13.99 -16.19 -10.94
CA ILE A 202 13.53 -14.84 -10.59
C ILE A 202 14.55 -14.21 -9.63
N GLY A 203 15.54 -13.55 -10.18
CA GLY A 203 16.61 -12.95 -9.37
C GLY A 203 17.24 -13.96 -8.41
N SER A 204 17.44 -13.56 -7.16
CA SER A 204 18.00 -14.41 -6.08
C SER A 204 16.94 -15.06 -5.17
N THR A 205 15.67 -15.02 -5.55
CA THR A 205 14.55 -15.48 -4.69
C THR A 205 14.43 -17.00 -4.54
N GLY A 206 15.17 -17.78 -5.36
CA GLY A 206 15.01 -19.23 -5.45
C GLY A 206 13.75 -19.68 -6.21
N LEU A 207 12.91 -18.74 -6.64
CA LEU A 207 11.73 -18.99 -7.47
C LEU A 207 12.10 -19.00 -8.96
N THR A 208 11.26 -19.66 -9.76
CA THR A 208 11.39 -19.65 -11.22
C THR A 208 10.09 -19.13 -11.86
N TYR A 209 10.15 -18.78 -13.14
CA TYR A 209 8.98 -18.28 -13.87
C TYR A 209 7.81 -19.25 -13.89
N LYS A 210 8.07 -20.57 -13.78
CA LYS A 210 7.02 -21.59 -13.57
C LYS A 210 6.11 -21.26 -12.39
N ALA A 211 6.63 -20.63 -11.34
CA ALA A 211 5.83 -20.28 -10.16
C ALA A 211 4.84 -19.13 -10.42
N ILE A 212 5.04 -18.34 -11.47
CA ILE A 212 4.12 -17.27 -11.86
C ILE A 212 2.92 -17.86 -12.60
N ALA A 213 3.14 -18.39 -13.81
CA ALA A 213 2.14 -18.99 -14.69
C ALA A 213 2.82 -19.77 -15.84
N PRO A 214 2.09 -20.49 -16.69
CA PRO A 214 2.62 -20.97 -17.97
C PRO A 214 3.10 -19.80 -18.86
N ARG A 215 4.05 -20.08 -19.75
CA ARG A 215 4.65 -19.09 -20.65
C ARG A 215 3.58 -18.28 -21.41
N PRO A 216 3.58 -16.94 -21.34
CA PRO A 216 2.66 -16.10 -22.08
C PRO A 216 3.01 -16.09 -23.58
N ASN A 217 2.07 -15.70 -24.43
CA ASN A 217 2.29 -15.68 -25.86
C ASN A 217 1.53 -14.49 -26.53
N THR A 218 0.36 -14.73 -27.08
CA THR A 218 -0.38 -13.76 -27.89
C THR A 218 -1.84 -13.78 -27.49
N SER A 219 -2.35 -12.62 -27.14
CA SER A 219 -3.76 -12.43 -26.82
C SER A 219 -4.65 -12.54 -28.07
N ALA A 220 -5.95 -12.82 -27.86
CA ALA A 220 -6.93 -12.77 -28.92
C ALA A 220 -6.99 -11.37 -29.56
N PHE A 221 -6.93 -10.32 -28.73
CA PHE A 221 -6.93 -8.93 -29.17
C PHE A 221 -5.80 -8.63 -30.17
N ALA A 222 -4.58 -9.05 -29.85
CA ALA A 222 -3.41 -8.86 -30.72
C ALA A 222 -3.51 -9.72 -31.99
N SER A 223 -3.90 -10.97 -31.84
CA SER A 223 -4.04 -11.91 -32.97
C SER A 223 -5.01 -11.41 -34.03
N GLU A 224 -6.15 -10.85 -33.66
CA GLU A 224 -7.12 -10.24 -34.58
C GLU A 224 -6.54 -9.05 -35.36
N ARG A 225 -5.45 -8.45 -34.87
CA ARG A 225 -4.78 -7.29 -35.46
C ARG A 225 -3.47 -7.65 -36.14
N TYR A 226 -3.23 -8.93 -36.38
CA TYR A 226 -2.00 -9.46 -36.96
C TYR A 226 -0.74 -9.14 -36.15
N LEU A 227 -0.91 -8.97 -34.84
CA LEU A 227 0.17 -8.79 -33.87
C LEU A 227 0.40 -10.08 -33.08
N SER A 228 1.59 -10.26 -32.55
CA SER A 228 1.90 -11.40 -31.71
C SER A 228 2.89 -11.06 -30.59
N GLY A 229 2.87 -11.85 -29.51
CA GLY A 229 3.83 -11.71 -28.41
C GLY A 229 3.51 -10.53 -27.50
N ASP A 230 2.26 -10.13 -27.40
CA ASP A 230 1.83 -9.01 -26.54
C ASP A 230 1.60 -9.39 -25.09
N GLU A 231 1.37 -10.68 -24.80
CA GLU A 231 1.06 -11.09 -23.43
C GLU A 231 2.25 -10.96 -22.47
N VAL A 232 1.93 -10.54 -21.24
CA VAL A 232 2.86 -10.44 -20.12
C VAL A 232 2.26 -11.00 -18.84
N HIS A 233 3.14 -11.41 -17.94
CA HIS A 233 2.80 -11.68 -16.55
C HIS A 233 3.48 -10.65 -15.66
N VAL A 234 2.76 -10.21 -14.65
CA VAL A 234 3.32 -9.40 -13.56
C VAL A 234 3.12 -10.16 -12.25
N ALA A 235 4.17 -10.25 -11.46
CA ALA A 235 4.11 -10.84 -10.14
C ALA A 235 4.76 -9.91 -9.12
N VAL A 236 4.18 -9.86 -7.92
CA VAL A 236 4.79 -9.21 -6.77
C VAL A 236 5.26 -10.28 -5.80
N ILE A 237 6.51 -10.19 -5.40
CA ILE A 237 7.18 -11.13 -4.51
C ILE A 237 7.54 -10.40 -3.23
N ASP A 238 7.25 -11.01 -2.09
CA ASP A 238 7.82 -10.61 -0.80
C ASP A 238 9.21 -11.26 -0.67
N GLU A 239 10.26 -10.44 -0.68
CA GLU A 239 11.65 -10.89 -0.56
C GLU A 239 12.01 -11.43 0.82
N THR A 240 11.25 -11.08 1.86
CA THR A 240 11.47 -11.60 3.21
C THR A 240 11.08 -13.07 3.32
N SER A 241 9.94 -13.43 2.74
CA SER A 241 9.42 -14.80 2.73
C SER A 241 9.78 -15.57 1.46
N ASN A 242 10.31 -14.92 0.43
CA ASN A 242 10.53 -15.45 -0.91
C ASN A 242 9.27 -16.11 -1.50
N THR A 243 8.11 -15.47 -1.30
CA THR A 243 6.82 -15.95 -1.80
C THR A 243 6.20 -14.96 -2.76
N ILE A 244 5.50 -15.48 -3.78
CA ILE A 244 4.69 -14.64 -4.67
C ILE A 244 3.40 -14.31 -3.94
N ILE A 245 3.21 -13.03 -3.63
CA ILE A 245 2.02 -12.53 -2.90
C ILE A 245 0.92 -12.07 -3.86
N GLU A 246 1.27 -11.69 -5.08
CA GLU A 246 0.29 -11.30 -6.12
C GLU A 246 0.73 -11.80 -7.50
N ARG A 247 -0.24 -12.21 -8.31
CA ARG A 247 -0.06 -12.64 -9.71
C ARG A 247 -1.11 -11.99 -10.60
N SER A 248 -0.65 -11.27 -11.61
CA SER A 248 -1.47 -10.71 -12.68
C SER A 248 -0.97 -11.30 -13.99
N THR A 249 -1.77 -12.18 -14.58
CA THR A 249 -1.32 -13.03 -15.68
C THR A 249 -2.10 -12.79 -16.97
N TYR A 250 -1.45 -13.02 -18.12
CA TYR A 250 -2.02 -12.86 -19.46
C TYR A 250 -2.57 -11.45 -19.72
N LEU A 251 -1.85 -10.43 -19.20
CA LEU A 251 -2.09 -9.03 -19.50
C LEU A 251 -1.43 -8.68 -20.83
N SER A 252 -1.82 -7.56 -21.44
CA SER A 252 -1.25 -7.13 -22.71
C SER A 252 -0.25 -5.97 -22.54
N LYS A 253 0.78 -5.93 -23.36
CA LYS A 253 1.67 -4.77 -23.52
C LYS A 253 1.01 -3.61 -24.27
N LEU A 254 -0.07 -3.87 -25.01
CA LEU A 254 -0.76 -2.90 -25.83
C LEU A 254 -1.70 -2.04 -25.00
N SER A 255 -1.54 -0.73 -25.06
CA SER A 255 -2.29 0.24 -24.24
C SER A 255 -3.80 0.30 -24.58
N ASP A 256 -4.19 -0.14 -25.77
CA ASP A 256 -5.57 -0.20 -26.22
C ASP A 256 -6.17 -1.61 -26.13
N ALA A 257 -5.46 -2.58 -25.56
CA ALA A 257 -5.94 -3.95 -25.43
C ALA A 257 -7.17 -4.04 -24.53
N LYS A 258 -8.13 -4.86 -24.96
CA LYS A 258 -9.36 -5.10 -24.23
C LYS A 258 -9.57 -6.60 -24.01
N THR A 259 -10.17 -6.93 -22.87
CA THR A 259 -10.71 -8.27 -22.63
C THR A 259 -11.96 -8.49 -23.47
N PRO A 260 -12.42 -9.74 -23.65
CA PRO A 260 -13.68 -10.01 -24.35
C PRO A 260 -14.88 -9.26 -23.75
N GLU A 261 -14.84 -8.95 -22.45
CA GLU A 261 -15.86 -8.21 -21.72
C GLU A 261 -15.74 -6.68 -21.87
N GLY A 262 -14.69 -6.20 -22.58
CA GLY A 262 -14.46 -4.80 -22.86
C GLY A 262 -13.65 -4.03 -21.80
N ALA A 263 -13.19 -4.67 -20.74
CA ALA A 263 -12.30 -4.06 -19.76
C ALA A 263 -10.89 -3.86 -20.34
N SER A 264 -10.08 -2.95 -19.76
CA SER A 264 -8.68 -2.80 -20.12
C SER A 264 -7.93 -4.10 -19.82
N ALA A 265 -7.18 -4.61 -20.79
CA ALA A 265 -6.22 -5.68 -20.60
C ALA A 265 -4.78 -5.17 -20.54
N TYR A 266 -4.59 -3.87 -20.62
CA TYR A 266 -3.27 -3.26 -20.54
C TYR A 266 -2.68 -3.45 -19.15
N TRP A 267 -1.46 -3.96 -19.07
CA TRP A 267 -0.81 -4.34 -17.81
C TRP A 267 -0.75 -3.20 -16.78
N LYS A 268 -0.50 -1.97 -17.24
CA LYS A 268 -0.39 -0.80 -16.38
C LYS A 268 -1.74 -0.43 -15.75
N ASP A 269 -2.78 -0.31 -16.56
CA ASP A 269 -4.14 0.02 -16.09
C ASP A 269 -4.65 -1.06 -15.13
N TYR A 270 -4.38 -2.32 -15.48
CA TYR A 270 -4.80 -3.45 -14.65
C TYR A 270 -4.15 -3.42 -13.25
N LEU A 271 -2.84 -3.15 -13.18
CA LEU A 271 -2.16 -3.06 -11.88
C LEU A 271 -2.66 -1.88 -11.05
N ASN A 272 -2.89 -0.73 -11.67
CA ASN A 272 -3.39 0.44 -10.96
C ASN A 272 -4.81 0.24 -10.42
N GLU A 273 -5.64 -0.54 -11.12
CA GLU A 273 -7.00 -0.84 -10.68
C GLU A 273 -7.06 -1.97 -9.65
N PHE A 274 -6.23 -3.03 -9.79
CA PHE A 274 -6.43 -4.28 -9.06
C PHE A 274 -5.28 -4.70 -8.13
N SER A 275 -4.05 -4.20 -8.30
CA SER A 275 -2.95 -4.58 -7.42
C SER A 275 -3.16 -4.04 -6.01
N ALA A 276 -2.97 -4.89 -5.00
CA ALA A 276 -2.99 -4.48 -3.61
C ALA A 276 -1.64 -3.95 -3.12
N TYR A 277 -0.56 -4.14 -3.88
CA TYR A 277 0.80 -3.90 -3.38
C TYR A 277 1.57 -2.84 -4.15
N VAL A 278 1.28 -2.64 -5.44
CA VAL A 278 2.10 -1.76 -6.28
C VAL A 278 1.28 -0.88 -7.20
N TYR A 279 1.81 0.29 -7.48
CA TYR A 279 1.40 1.16 -8.58
C TYR A 279 2.32 0.95 -9.77
N ALA A 280 1.76 0.93 -10.98
CA ALA A 280 2.49 1.01 -12.24
C ALA A 280 2.42 2.45 -12.76
N GLY A 281 3.44 3.25 -12.48
CA GLY A 281 3.47 4.68 -12.78
C GLY A 281 3.74 4.97 -14.25
N GLN A 282 4.99 4.98 -14.64
CA GLN A 282 5.38 5.18 -16.03
C GLN A 282 5.27 3.86 -16.80
N GLY A 283 4.98 3.95 -18.10
CA GLY A 283 5.15 2.82 -19.01
C GLY A 283 6.61 2.38 -19.07
N LEU A 284 6.87 1.18 -19.60
CA LEU A 284 8.23 0.74 -19.90
C LEU A 284 8.81 1.64 -20.98
N SER A 285 10.08 2.02 -20.83
CA SER A 285 10.80 2.82 -21.81
C SER A 285 11.36 1.94 -22.94
N SER A 286 11.71 2.51 -24.07
CA SER A 286 12.35 1.79 -25.20
C SER A 286 13.62 1.03 -24.80
N SER A 287 14.33 1.46 -23.75
CA SER A 287 15.49 0.75 -23.22
C SER A 287 15.16 -0.59 -22.55
N GLU A 288 13.91 -0.80 -22.17
CA GLU A 288 13.43 -2.03 -21.51
C GLU A 288 12.78 -3.02 -22.49
N PHE A 289 12.58 -2.59 -23.72
CA PHE A 289 12.21 -3.49 -24.81
C PHE A 289 13.42 -3.89 -25.65
N SER A 290 13.29 -5.00 -26.36
CA SER A 290 14.25 -5.39 -27.39
C SER A 290 14.31 -4.31 -28.47
N THR A 291 15.51 -3.97 -28.92
CA THR A 291 15.73 -3.00 -30.02
C THR A 291 15.24 -3.54 -31.38
N LEU A 292 15.06 -4.85 -31.47
CA LEU A 292 14.54 -5.52 -32.66
C LEU A 292 13.02 -5.67 -32.57
N GLY A 293 12.30 -4.55 -32.67
CA GLY A 293 10.86 -4.51 -32.61
C GLY A 293 10.36 -3.16 -32.13
N GLU A 294 9.08 -2.93 -32.28
CA GLU A 294 8.47 -1.66 -31.92
C GLU A 294 8.17 -1.60 -30.42
N ASP A 295 8.29 -0.40 -29.86
CA ASP A 295 7.81 -0.10 -28.52
C ASP A 295 6.27 -0.23 -28.50
N PRO A 296 5.69 -1.12 -27.69
CA PRO A 296 4.24 -1.35 -27.65
C PRO A 296 3.47 -0.24 -26.92
N GLY A 297 4.10 0.88 -26.58
CA GLY A 297 3.45 2.01 -25.90
C GLY A 297 2.35 2.70 -26.69
N SER A 298 2.22 2.44 -28.02
CA SER A 298 1.18 2.99 -28.87
C SER A 298 0.06 1.99 -29.17
N ALA A 299 -1.10 2.49 -29.62
CA ALA A 299 -2.23 1.68 -29.99
C ALA A 299 -1.89 0.64 -31.10
N ALA A 300 -2.47 -0.53 -31.02
CA ALA A 300 -2.24 -1.61 -31.99
C ALA A 300 -2.47 -1.19 -33.44
N ALA A 301 -3.42 -0.30 -33.70
CA ALA A 301 -3.68 0.28 -35.03
C ALA A 301 -2.51 1.10 -35.58
N SER A 302 -1.61 1.59 -34.74
CA SER A 302 -0.45 2.40 -35.15
C SER A 302 0.69 1.58 -35.69
N TYR A 303 0.70 0.25 -35.48
CA TYR A 303 1.77 -0.63 -35.93
C TYR A 303 1.73 -0.95 -37.43
N GLY A 304 0.61 -0.71 -38.10
CA GLY A 304 0.47 -1.02 -39.52
C GLY A 304 0.52 -2.50 -39.87
N ALA A 305 0.31 -3.38 -38.92
CA ALA A 305 0.30 -4.82 -39.12
C ALA A 305 -0.84 -5.25 -40.04
N THR A 306 -0.59 -6.22 -40.93
CA THR A 306 -1.58 -6.77 -41.87
C THR A 306 -1.39 -8.29 -41.98
N ALA A 307 -2.36 -8.99 -42.57
CA ALA A 307 -2.24 -10.42 -42.81
C ALA A 307 -1.00 -10.79 -43.67
N ALA A 308 -0.59 -9.90 -44.60
CA ALA A 308 0.57 -10.08 -45.44
C ALA A 308 1.90 -9.66 -44.76
N SER A 309 1.81 -8.83 -43.69
CA SER A 309 2.94 -8.33 -42.93
C SER A 309 2.62 -8.30 -41.44
N PRO A 310 2.52 -9.47 -40.78
CA PRO A 310 2.31 -9.56 -39.35
C PRO A 310 3.52 -9.04 -38.58
N LEU A 311 3.29 -8.47 -37.41
CA LEU A 311 4.36 -7.92 -36.54
C LEU A 311 4.44 -8.65 -35.22
N VAL A 312 5.66 -8.75 -34.70
CA VAL A 312 5.93 -9.30 -33.37
C VAL A 312 6.23 -8.14 -32.42
N ILE A 313 5.45 -8.03 -31.37
CA ILE A 313 5.67 -7.02 -30.33
C ILE A 313 7.02 -7.24 -29.66
N ALA A 314 7.72 -6.17 -29.37
CA ALA A 314 9.04 -6.20 -28.73
C ALA A 314 9.02 -6.95 -27.39
N TYR A 315 10.09 -7.68 -27.11
CA TYR A 315 10.23 -8.42 -25.87
C TYR A 315 10.67 -7.53 -24.73
N ILE A 316 10.13 -7.82 -23.56
CA ILE A 316 10.56 -7.17 -22.32
C ILE A 316 11.90 -7.76 -21.90
N LYS A 317 12.89 -6.92 -21.66
CA LYS A 317 14.17 -7.35 -21.10
C LYS A 317 14.00 -7.76 -19.64
N SER A 318 14.75 -8.75 -19.21
CA SER A 318 14.69 -9.27 -17.83
C SER A 318 15.03 -8.23 -16.74
N THR A 319 15.52 -7.05 -17.12
CA THR A 319 15.85 -5.93 -16.24
C THR A 319 14.69 -4.94 -16.03
N ALA A 320 13.55 -5.15 -16.67
CA ALA A 320 12.44 -4.20 -16.63
C ALA A 320 11.74 -4.13 -15.25
N GLY A 321 11.84 -5.19 -14.45
CA GLY A 321 11.40 -5.26 -13.06
C GLY A 321 12.56 -5.42 -12.09
N GLY A 322 12.29 -5.38 -10.79
CA GLY A 322 13.31 -5.52 -9.76
C GLY A 322 12.78 -5.33 -8.34
N PRO A 323 13.66 -5.36 -7.34
CA PRO A 323 13.31 -5.02 -5.97
C PRO A 323 12.98 -3.53 -5.88
N LEU A 324 12.01 -3.21 -5.04
CA LEU A 324 11.72 -1.84 -4.66
C LEU A 324 12.61 -1.44 -3.48
N SER A 325 12.91 -0.15 -3.35
CA SER A 325 13.70 0.39 -2.23
C SER A 325 13.43 1.88 -2.04
N GLY A 326 14.03 2.48 -0.98
CA GLY A 326 13.85 3.90 -0.67
C GLY A 326 12.58 4.22 0.13
N GLY A 327 11.77 3.22 0.48
CA GLY A 327 10.63 3.40 1.39
C GLY A 327 11.13 3.70 2.81
N THR A 328 10.51 4.69 3.47
CA THR A 328 10.86 5.12 4.84
C THR A 328 9.62 5.23 5.70
N ASP A 329 9.75 4.81 6.95
CA ASP A 329 8.73 5.03 7.97
C ASP A 329 8.90 6.41 8.61
N ASP A 330 7.80 6.99 9.04
CA ASP A 330 7.79 8.18 9.89
C ASP A 330 6.76 8.00 11.00
N TYR A 331 7.25 7.87 12.22
CA TYR A 331 6.43 7.81 13.44
C TYR A 331 6.56 9.07 14.28
N ALA A 332 7.48 9.96 13.91
CA ALA A 332 7.76 11.19 14.63
C ALA A 332 6.96 12.36 14.04
N TYR A 333 5.64 12.18 14.00
CA TYR A 333 4.75 13.21 13.48
C TYR A 333 4.87 14.53 14.28
N THR A 334 4.77 15.64 13.58
CA THR A 334 4.70 16.97 14.16
C THR A 334 3.27 17.29 14.63
N SER A 335 3.14 18.23 15.55
CA SER A 335 1.81 18.73 15.98
C SER A 335 0.99 19.26 14.79
N GLY A 336 1.63 19.86 13.78
CA GLY A 336 0.98 20.34 12.57
C GLY A 336 0.40 19.24 11.69
N GLU A 337 1.09 18.10 11.57
CA GLU A 337 0.59 16.93 10.80
C GLU A 337 -0.63 16.30 11.47
N VAL A 338 -0.58 16.17 12.80
CA VAL A 338 -1.71 15.67 13.57
C VAL A 338 -2.90 16.61 13.49
N GLN A 339 -2.67 17.93 13.60
CA GLN A 339 -3.70 18.93 13.43
C GLN A 339 -4.34 18.83 12.04
N ALA A 340 -3.53 18.79 10.97
CA ALA A 340 -4.03 18.64 9.60
C ALA A 340 -4.88 17.38 9.42
N GLY A 341 -4.50 16.27 10.07
CA GLY A 341 -5.30 15.06 10.05
C GLY A 341 -6.64 15.19 10.81
N TYR A 342 -6.64 15.88 11.95
CA TYR A 342 -7.91 16.18 12.67
C TYR A 342 -8.77 17.20 11.91
N ASP A 343 -8.19 18.14 11.17
CA ASP A 343 -8.92 19.14 10.38
C ASP A 343 -9.78 18.49 9.29
N LEU A 344 -9.41 17.28 8.80
CA LEU A 344 -10.24 16.53 7.86
C LEU A 344 -11.60 16.13 8.45
N PHE A 345 -11.73 16.06 9.78
CA PHE A 345 -12.98 15.76 10.45
C PHE A 345 -13.86 17.01 10.69
N LEU A 346 -13.42 18.21 10.31
CA LEU A 346 -14.20 19.42 10.46
C LEU A 346 -15.39 19.49 9.48
N ASP A 347 -15.30 18.81 8.35
CA ASP A 347 -16.37 18.73 7.38
C ASP A 347 -17.50 17.80 7.88
N THR A 348 -18.63 18.40 8.25
CA THR A 348 -19.80 17.70 8.77
C THR A 348 -20.66 17.07 7.67
N GLU A 349 -20.50 17.48 6.43
CA GLU A 349 -21.24 16.92 5.29
C GLU A 349 -20.60 15.62 4.79
N GLU A 350 -19.26 15.57 4.77
CA GLU A 350 -18.53 14.40 4.32
C GLU A 350 -18.34 13.34 5.42
N THR A 351 -18.24 13.77 6.69
CA THR A 351 -17.86 12.86 7.77
C THR A 351 -18.75 13.00 8.99
N THR A 352 -19.46 11.92 9.33
CA THR A 352 -20.18 11.80 10.60
C THR A 352 -19.27 11.25 11.68
N VAL A 353 -19.10 11.97 12.78
CA VAL A 353 -18.25 11.60 13.92
C VAL A 353 -19.01 11.93 15.22
N ASP A 354 -19.10 10.97 16.13
CA ASP A 354 -19.71 11.15 17.45
C ASP A 354 -18.66 11.42 18.52
N PHE A 355 -17.48 10.79 18.37
CA PHE A 355 -16.37 10.89 19.33
C PHE A 355 -15.06 11.20 18.62
N VAL A 356 -14.27 12.11 19.20
CA VAL A 356 -12.91 12.40 18.73
C VAL A 356 -11.92 11.94 19.80
N LEU A 357 -11.06 10.98 19.46
CA LEU A 357 -10.10 10.38 20.37
C LEU A 357 -8.75 11.06 20.26
N MET A 358 -8.11 11.33 21.40
CA MET A 358 -6.75 11.86 21.39
C MET A 358 -5.72 10.82 20.93
N GLY A 359 -5.98 9.53 21.20
CA GLY A 359 -4.98 8.49 20.97
C GLY A 359 -3.93 8.41 22.09
N GLY A 360 -2.73 7.99 21.76
CA GLY A 360 -1.59 7.94 22.67
C GLY A 360 -0.88 9.28 22.82
N ASP A 361 0.22 9.27 23.58
CA ASP A 361 1.07 10.44 23.81
C ASP A 361 1.74 10.93 22.50
N GLY A 362 2.05 12.21 22.45
CA GLY A 362 3.02 12.78 21.51
C GLY A 362 4.46 12.44 21.94
N ALA A 363 5.43 12.97 21.20
CA ALA A 363 6.86 12.74 21.50
C ALA A 363 7.28 13.24 22.88
N ASN A 364 6.60 14.22 23.42
CA ASN A 364 6.81 14.83 24.72
C ASN A 364 5.52 15.49 25.24
N GLU A 365 5.56 16.09 26.42
CA GLU A 365 4.41 16.76 27.02
C GLU A 365 3.83 17.87 26.14
N THR A 366 4.70 18.70 25.53
CA THR A 366 4.28 19.81 24.67
C THR A 366 3.51 19.31 23.43
N ASP A 367 4.01 18.27 22.79
CA ASP A 367 3.35 17.66 21.62
C ASP A 367 2.05 16.97 22.03
N THR A 368 2.01 16.36 23.22
CA THR A 368 0.79 15.75 23.76
C THR A 368 -0.27 16.82 24.06
N ILE A 369 0.13 17.97 24.62
CA ILE A 369 -0.78 19.12 24.84
C ILE A 369 -1.31 19.62 23.50
N ALA A 370 -0.45 19.82 22.50
CA ALA A 370 -0.87 20.29 21.18
C ALA A 370 -1.89 19.32 20.52
N LYS A 371 -1.66 18.03 20.65
CA LYS A 371 -2.57 16.99 20.18
C LYS A 371 -3.93 17.04 20.88
N ALA A 372 -3.92 17.17 22.20
CA ALA A 372 -5.14 17.34 23.02
C ALA A 372 -5.93 18.60 22.64
N GLN A 373 -5.23 19.70 22.37
CA GLN A 373 -5.82 20.95 21.91
C GLN A 373 -6.44 20.80 20.50
N ALA A 374 -5.80 20.08 19.59
CA ALA A 374 -6.32 19.80 18.26
C ALA A 374 -7.64 19.03 18.33
N VAL A 375 -7.68 17.97 19.12
CA VAL A 375 -8.89 17.16 19.36
C VAL A 375 -10.02 18.01 19.95
N ALA A 376 -9.70 18.82 20.96
CA ALA A 376 -10.68 19.73 21.58
C ALA A 376 -11.20 20.78 20.59
N ALA A 377 -10.35 21.28 19.69
CA ALA A 377 -10.72 22.26 18.68
C ALA A 377 -11.76 21.71 17.70
N VAL A 378 -11.60 20.45 17.24
CA VAL A 378 -12.60 19.79 16.37
C VAL A 378 -13.94 19.73 17.05
N ALA A 379 -14.04 19.20 18.26
CA ALA A 379 -15.32 19.09 18.97
C ALA A 379 -15.96 20.46 19.26
N ASN A 380 -15.16 21.46 19.64
CA ASN A 380 -15.64 22.82 19.87
C ASN A 380 -16.13 23.52 18.59
N SER A 381 -15.55 23.21 17.44
CA SER A 381 -15.97 23.74 16.15
C SER A 381 -17.25 23.07 15.66
N ARG A 382 -17.28 21.75 15.65
CA ARG A 382 -18.41 20.95 15.16
C ARG A 382 -19.65 21.04 16.05
N LYS A 383 -19.49 20.87 17.36
CA LYS A 383 -20.56 20.84 18.38
C LYS A 383 -21.60 19.71 18.22
N ASP A 384 -21.29 18.73 17.37
CA ASP A 384 -22.07 17.51 17.15
C ASP A 384 -21.34 16.26 17.61
N CYS A 385 -20.14 16.41 18.15
CA CYS A 385 -19.30 15.33 18.65
C CYS A 385 -18.65 15.69 20.00
N ILE A 386 -18.09 14.71 20.67
CA ILE A 386 -17.42 14.84 21.97
C ILE A 386 -15.95 14.41 21.85
N ALA A 387 -15.04 15.26 22.30
CA ALA A 387 -13.61 14.95 22.38
C ALA A 387 -13.26 14.23 23.69
N PHE A 388 -12.40 13.23 23.62
CA PHE A 388 -11.88 12.50 24.77
C PHE A 388 -10.37 12.69 24.88
N VAL A 389 -9.90 13.18 26.01
CA VAL A 389 -8.52 13.56 26.26
C VAL A 389 -8.02 12.94 27.54
N SER A 390 -6.87 12.25 27.47
CA SER A 390 -6.14 11.69 28.60
C SER A 390 -4.89 12.52 28.92
N PRO A 391 -4.36 12.47 30.17
CA PRO A 391 -3.14 13.14 30.51
C PRO A 391 -1.93 12.47 29.83
N TRP A 392 -0.86 13.24 29.63
CA TRP A 392 0.43 12.68 29.22
C TRP A 392 0.91 11.64 30.24
N SER A 393 1.39 10.49 29.78
CA SER A 393 1.80 9.39 30.66
C SER A 393 2.90 9.81 31.64
N GLY A 394 3.85 10.68 31.22
CA GLY A 394 4.90 11.22 32.08
C GLY A 394 4.40 12.09 33.24
N ALA A 395 3.12 12.52 33.23
CA ALA A 395 2.52 13.19 34.36
C ALA A 395 2.30 12.24 35.57
N GLN A 396 2.19 10.94 35.31
CA GLN A 396 1.85 9.95 36.35
C GLN A 396 2.92 8.86 36.54
N VAL A 397 3.69 8.58 35.48
CA VAL A 397 4.71 7.53 35.46
C VAL A 397 6.06 8.13 35.10
N ALA A 398 7.12 7.72 35.81
CA ALA A 398 8.47 8.18 35.50
C ALA A 398 8.88 7.71 34.09
N THR A 399 9.40 8.65 33.28
CA THR A 399 9.85 8.39 31.90
C THR A 399 11.01 7.40 31.84
N SER A 400 11.81 7.30 32.91
CA SER A 400 12.84 6.27 33.05
C SER A 400 12.36 5.17 34.01
N GLY A 401 12.18 3.95 33.50
CA GLY A 401 11.87 2.76 34.30
C GLY A 401 10.40 2.53 34.63
N GLY A 402 9.46 3.38 34.20
CA GLY A 402 8.02 3.13 34.31
C GLY A 402 7.46 3.06 35.74
N ALA A 403 8.18 3.58 36.75
CA ALA A 403 7.70 3.62 38.13
C ALA A 403 6.62 4.72 38.30
N ALA A 404 5.53 4.40 38.99
CA ALA A 404 4.51 5.39 39.32
C ALA A 404 5.10 6.52 40.19
N LEU A 405 4.75 7.76 39.87
CA LEU A 405 5.10 8.93 40.64
C LEU A 405 4.28 8.93 41.96
N SER A 406 4.67 9.78 42.93
CA SER A 406 3.89 9.93 44.15
C SER A 406 2.46 10.43 43.83
N PRO A 407 1.40 10.04 44.58
CA PRO A 407 0.04 10.51 44.32
C PRO A 407 -0.08 12.04 44.28
N ALA A 408 0.64 12.74 45.13
CA ALA A 408 0.66 14.22 45.14
C ALA A 408 1.27 14.80 43.86
N THR A 409 2.35 14.19 43.38
CA THR A 409 2.99 14.58 42.11
C THR A 409 2.10 14.28 40.91
N GLN A 410 1.50 13.09 40.87
CA GLN A 410 0.53 12.71 39.83
C GLN A 410 -0.61 13.72 39.72
N LEU A 411 -1.21 14.08 40.86
CA LEU A 411 -2.31 15.05 40.91
C LEU A 411 -1.86 16.40 40.35
N THR A 412 -0.73 16.94 40.85
CA THR A 412 -0.21 18.23 40.41
C THR A 412 0.08 18.27 38.92
N ASN A 413 0.77 17.25 38.41
CA ASN A 413 1.14 17.18 37.00
C ASN A 413 -0.06 16.99 36.09
N THR A 414 -1.02 16.13 36.49
CA THR A 414 -2.24 15.91 35.72
C THR A 414 -3.09 17.19 35.64
N LEU A 415 -3.23 17.93 36.74
CA LEU A 415 -3.94 19.20 36.73
C LEU A 415 -3.23 20.23 35.86
N SER A 416 -1.90 20.36 35.98
CA SER A 416 -1.08 21.24 35.14
C SER A 416 -1.25 20.93 33.64
N PHE A 417 -1.25 19.66 33.26
CA PHE A 417 -1.52 19.23 31.88
C PHE A 417 -2.93 19.65 31.43
N MET A 418 -3.94 19.34 32.23
CA MET A 418 -5.35 19.60 31.89
C MET A 418 -5.70 21.08 31.84
N ASP A 419 -4.98 21.95 32.55
CA ASP A 419 -5.14 23.41 32.52
C ASP A 419 -4.78 24.01 31.15
N ASN A 420 -3.95 23.34 30.35
CA ASN A 420 -3.63 23.76 28.98
C ASN A 420 -4.77 23.52 27.97
N ILE A 421 -5.81 22.79 28.36
CA ILE A 421 -6.93 22.45 27.49
C ILE A 421 -8.15 23.24 27.94
N SER A 422 -8.76 24.01 27.03
CA SER A 422 -9.92 24.82 27.34
C SER A 422 -11.08 23.99 27.90
N SER A 423 -11.75 24.48 28.93
CA SER A 423 -12.95 23.85 29.47
C SER A 423 -14.11 24.04 28.49
N SER A 424 -14.81 22.96 28.17
CA SER A 424 -15.92 22.95 27.23
C SER A 424 -16.90 21.82 27.57
N SER A 425 -18.19 21.99 27.23
CA SER A 425 -19.16 20.91 27.31
C SER A 425 -19.00 19.82 26.26
N TYR A 426 -18.10 20.05 25.29
CA TYR A 426 -17.80 19.10 24.22
C TYR A 426 -16.46 18.35 24.44
N VAL A 427 -15.82 18.54 25.59
CA VAL A 427 -14.52 17.93 25.88
C VAL A 427 -14.56 17.20 27.21
N VAL A 428 -14.35 15.88 27.15
CA VAL A 428 -14.18 15.02 28.33
C VAL A 428 -12.68 14.90 28.63
N LYS A 429 -12.31 15.30 29.83
CA LYS A 429 -10.94 15.18 30.34
C LYS A 429 -10.91 14.03 31.36
N ASP A 430 -10.34 12.90 31.01
CA ASP A 430 -10.10 11.83 31.95
C ASP A 430 -8.77 12.03 32.70
N SER A 431 -8.59 11.35 33.81
CA SER A 431 -7.35 11.39 34.58
C SER A 431 -6.61 10.05 34.60
N GLY A 432 -7.07 9.11 33.78
CA GLY A 432 -6.66 7.72 33.88
C GLY A 432 -5.53 7.34 32.93
N LEU A 433 -4.62 6.52 33.47
CA LEU A 433 -3.74 5.66 32.66
C LEU A 433 -4.01 4.22 33.03
N LYS A 434 -4.10 3.35 32.04
CA LYS A 434 -4.15 1.91 32.30
C LYS A 434 -2.84 1.23 31.91
N TYR A 435 -2.48 0.21 32.68
CA TYR A 435 -1.37 -0.68 32.37
C TYR A 435 -1.94 -1.90 31.65
N THR A 436 -1.57 -2.08 30.39
CA THR A 436 -2.09 -3.13 29.52
C THR A 436 -0.96 -3.91 28.87
N TYR A 437 -1.26 -5.11 28.39
CA TYR A 437 -0.29 -5.96 27.68
C TYR A 437 -0.40 -5.74 26.17
N ASP A 438 0.69 -5.29 25.58
CA ASP A 438 0.88 -5.19 24.13
C ASP A 438 1.37 -6.56 23.60
N ARG A 439 0.42 -7.33 23.08
CA ARG A 439 0.68 -8.67 22.57
C ARG A 439 1.53 -8.71 21.29
N PHE A 440 1.64 -7.60 20.58
CA PHE A 440 2.39 -7.52 19.32
C PHE A 440 3.88 -7.33 19.56
N ASN A 441 4.23 -6.59 20.63
CA ASN A 441 5.61 -6.30 20.99
C ASN A 441 6.06 -7.06 22.25
N ASP A 442 5.21 -7.95 22.81
CA ASP A 442 5.47 -8.72 24.04
C ASP A 442 5.91 -7.85 25.23
N LYS A 443 5.16 -6.74 25.45
CA LYS A 443 5.48 -5.74 26.48
C LYS A 443 4.24 -5.24 27.19
N TYR A 444 4.44 -4.81 28.43
CA TYR A 444 3.43 -4.06 29.16
C TYR A 444 3.64 -2.56 28.98
N ARG A 445 2.54 -1.81 28.76
CA ARG A 445 2.57 -0.36 28.54
C ARG A 445 1.52 0.36 29.36
N TYR A 446 1.85 1.62 29.70
CA TYR A 446 0.84 2.58 30.15
C TYR A 446 0.28 3.30 28.93
N ILE A 447 -1.03 3.33 28.82
CA ILE A 447 -1.76 4.06 27.77
C ILE A 447 -2.86 4.92 28.39
N GLY A 448 -3.21 6.03 27.74
CA GLY A 448 -4.35 6.87 28.12
C GLY A 448 -5.68 6.12 28.00
N THR A 449 -6.63 6.45 28.83
CA THR A 449 -7.96 5.79 28.85
C THR A 449 -8.99 6.44 27.92
N ASN A 450 -8.62 7.44 27.10
CA ASN A 450 -9.58 8.14 26.23
C ASN A 450 -10.32 7.20 25.27
N GLY A 451 -9.67 6.19 24.69
CA GLY A 451 -10.30 5.17 23.86
C GLY A 451 -11.28 4.29 24.62
N ASP A 452 -10.92 3.90 25.85
CA ASP A 452 -11.79 3.09 26.72
C ASP A 452 -13.02 3.88 27.17
N VAL A 453 -12.83 5.13 27.61
CA VAL A 453 -13.94 5.98 28.10
C VAL A 453 -14.94 6.26 26.98
N ALA A 454 -14.47 6.60 25.78
CA ALA A 454 -15.31 6.74 24.61
C ALA A 454 -16.00 5.40 24.24
N GLY A 455 -15.25 4.29 24.29
CA GLY A 455 -15.77 2.95 24.03
C GLY A 455 -16.87 2.52 25.04
N LEU A 456 -16.73 2.89 26.31
CA LEU A 456 -17.78 2.67 27.33
C LEU A 456 -19.05 3.45 26.99
N CYS A 457 -18.95 4.65 26.42
CA CYS A 457 -20.12 5.38 25.90
C CYS A 457 -20.79 4.58 24.77
N VAL A 458 -20.01 4.06 23.80
CA VAL A 458 -20.51 3.20 22.72
C VAL A 458 -21.25 1.98 23.27
N SER A 459 -20.63 1.21 24.16
CA SER A 459 -21.23 0.00 24.69
C SER A 459 -22.46 0.28 25.56
N THR A 460 -22.50 1.43 26.22
CA THR A 460 -23.66 1.84 27.01
C THR A 460 -24.83 2.22 26.10
N SER A 461 -24.59 3.00 25.06
CA SER A 461 -25.62 3.39 24.06
C SER A 461 -26.15 2.20 23.28
N ALA A 462 -25.37 1.14 23.09
CA ALA A 462 -25.82 -0.08 22.43
C ALA A 462 -26.85 -0.88 23.26
N ILE A 463 -26.87 -0.69 24.58
CA ILE A 463 -27.73 -1.44 25.52
C ILE A 463 -28.83 -0.54 26.08
N LEU A 464 -28.53 0.73 26.27
CA LEU A 464 -29.38 1.75 26.87
C LEU A 464 -29.47 2.97 25.91
N ASP A 465 -30.04 4.06 26.36
CA ASP A 465 -30.05 5.31 25.59
C ASP A 465 -28.77 6.13 25.79
N ASP A 466 -28.49 7.04 24.86
CA ASP A 466 -27.22 7.81 24.79
C ASP A 466 -27.00 8.73 26.01
N TRP A 467 -28.03 9.13 26.72
CA TRP A 467 -27.89 9.96 27.92
C TRP A 467 -27.52 9.18 29.19
N PHE A 468 -27.47 7.85 29.14
CA PHE A 468 -27.05 7.09 30.30
C PHE A 468 -25.55 7.22 30.54
N SER A 469 -25.18 7.48 31.79
CA SER A 469 -23.77 7.48 32.16
C SER A 469 -23.13 6.11 31.96
N PRO A 470 -21.95 6.01 31.31
CA PRO A 470 -21.20 4.76 31.20
C PRO A 470 -20.59 4.32 32.52
N ALA A 471 -20.62 5.16 33.57
CA ALA A 471 -20.05 4.84 34.88
C ALA A 471 -20.89 3.84 35.67
N GLY A 472 -20.23 3.14 36.59
CA GLY A 472 -20.86 2.22 37.54
C GLY A 472 -20.37 0.78 37.40
N VAL A 473 -20.65 -0.04 38.42
CA VAL A 473 -20.14 -1.40 38.57
C VAL A 473 -20.55 -2.32 37.41
N SER A 474 -21.70 -2.11 36.82
CA SER A 474 -22.25 -2.96 35.76
C SER A 474 -21.90 -2.48 34.34
N ARG A 475 -21.52 -1.22 34.16
CA ARG A 475 -21.29 -0.60 32.84
C ARG A 475 -19.89 -0.04 32.65
N GLY A 476 -19.23 0.41 33.72
CA GLY A 476 -17.93 1.11 33.70
C GLY A 476 -16.72 0.19 33.77
N GLY A 477 -16.84 -1.09 33.42
CA GLY A 477 -15.74 -2.04 33.45
C GLY A 477 -14.78 -1.83 32.27
N LEU A 478 -13.57 -1.34 32.55
CA LEU A 478 -12.52 -1.25 31.54
C LEU A 478 -12.02 -2.64 31.13
N GLN A 479 -11.74 -2.83 29.84
CA GLN A 479 -11.21 -4.07 29.30
C GLN A 479 -9.67 -4.07 29.30
N ASN A 480 -9.05 -5.28 29.29
CA ASN A 480 -7.61 -5.48 29.19
C ASN A 480 -6.76 -4.68 30.20
N VAL A 481 -7.25 -4.50 31.39
CA VAL A 481 -6.56 -3.77 32.47
C VAL A 481 -5.77 -4.74 33.33
N VAL A 482 -4.47 -4.55 33.43
CA VAL A 482 -3.62 -5.25 34.40
C VAL A 482 -3.62 -4.48 35.72
N LYS A 483 -3.52 -3.13 35.62
CA LYS A 483 -3.72 -2.19 36.72
C LYS A 483 -4.09 -0.80 36.18
N LEU A 484 -4.64 0.02 37.04
CA LEU A 484 -4.90 1.44 36.83
C LEU A 484 -3.88 2.26 37.60
#